data_9384278fff8390e72acfc9d33c01a694
#
_entry.id   9384278fff8390e72acfc9d33c01a694
#
_cell.length_a   1.000
_cell.length_b   1.000
_cell.length_c   1.000
_cell.angle_alpha   90.00
_cell.angle_beta   90.00
_cell.angle_gamma   90.00
#
_symmetry.space_group_name_H-M   'P 1'
#
loop_
_entity.id
_entity.type
_entity.pdbx_description
1 polymer ?
#
loop_
_entity_poly.entity_id
_entity_poly.type
_entity_poly.pdbx_seq_one_letter_code
_entity_poly.pdbx_strand_id
1 'polypeptide(L)'
;MNKKETKVEKKEAKAAKGVTAEKDEFSEWFTQIMLKADLADYSSVSGCIVFRPTAYAIWEKIKEETDKRFKKLGIKNAYFPLFIPEKTLAKEAEHVEGFAPEVAWVTEAGSTKLNERLAIRPTSETIM
;
A
#
# COMPACT_ATOMS: atom_id res chain seq x y z
N MET A 1 32.44 12.28 -26.24
CA MET A 1 31.48 11.23 -25.81
C MET A 1 30.81 11.69 -24.53
N ASN A 2 29.51 11.82 -24.59
CA ASN A 2 28.73 12.58 -23.60
C ASN A 2 28.36 11.66 -22.42
N LYS A 3 28.72 12.04 -21.20
CA LYS A 3 28.45 11.26 -19.95
C LYS A 3 26.96 10.92 -19.75
N LYS A 4 26.05 11.59 -20.45
CA LYS A 4 24.61 11.31 -20.43
C LYS A 4 24.24 10.11 -21.30
N GLU A 5 24.85 9.93 -22.46
CA GLU A 5 24.60 8.78 -23.35
C GLU A 5 25.04 7.48 -22.73
N THR A 6 26.21 7.44 -22.07
CA THR A 6 26.68 6.24 -21.33
C THR A 6 25.80 5.85 -20.14
N LYS A 7 25.03 6.79 -19.56
CA LYS A 7 24.12 6.51 -18.45
C LYS A 7 22.77 5.97 -18.92
N VAL A 8 22.31 6.41 -20.09
CA VAL A 8 21.09 5.93 -20.74
C VAL A 8 21.32 4.50 -21.27
N GLU A 9 22.40 4.28 -22.01
CA GLU A 9 22.80 2.94 -22.50
C GLU A 9 23.00 1.92 -21.37
N LYS A 10 23.56 2.33 -20.21
CA LYS A 10 23.67 1.47 -19.03
C LYS A 10 22.34 1.19 -18.35
N LYS A 11 21.37 2.13 -18.42
CA LYS A 11 20.00 1.89 -17.93
C LYS A 11 19.22 0.94 -18.84
N GLU A 12 19.36 1.11 -20.16
CA GLU A 12 18.72 0.23 -21.14
C GLU A 12 19.35 -1.17 -21.14
N ALA A 13 20.66 -1.30 -21.02
CA ALA A 13 21.33 -2.58 -20.87
C ALA A 13 20.97 -3.30 -19.55
N LYS A 14 20.67 -2.56 -18.47
CA LYS A 14 20.19 -3.11 -17.20
C LYS A 14 18.72 -3.54 -17.28
N ALA A 15 17.91 -2.87 -18.09
CA ALA A 15 16.52 -3.23 -18.34
C ALA A 15 16.39 -4.52 -19.20
N ALA A 16 17.36 -4.81 -20.06
CA ALA A 16 17.40 -5.98 -20.93
C ALA A 16 17.83 -7.28 -20.23
N LYS A 17 18.45 -7.21 -19.05
CA LYS A 17 18.84 -8.40 -18.26
C LYS A 17 17.65 -8.92 -17.46
N GLY A 18 17.42 -10.24 -17.49
CA GLY A 18 16.44 -10.92 -16.64
C GLY A 18 16.64 -10.64 -15.13
N VAL A 19 15.94 -11.37 -14.28
CA VAL A 19 16.17 -11.31 -12.82
C VAL A 19 17.63 -11.72 -12.56
N THR A 20 18.36 -10.87 -11.85
CA THR A 20 19.80 -11.06 -11.58
C THR A 20 20.07 -11.44 -10.13
N ALA A 21 19.17 -11.11 -9.21
CA ALA A 21 19.24 -11.52 -7.82
C ALA A 21 18.86 -13.00 -7.69
N GLU A 22 19.52 -13.71 -6.80
CA GLU A 22 19.22 -15.10 -6.48
C GLU A 22 18.15 -15.19 -5.39
N LYS A 23 17.53 -16.36 -5.21
CA LYS A 23 16.40 -16.54 -4.27
C LYS A 23 16.81 -16.42 -2.80
N ASP A 24 18.06 -16.59 -2.47
CA ASP A 24 18.63 -16.36 -1.15
C ASP A 24 18.69 -14.86 -0.81
N GLU A 25 18.83 -14.00 -1.82
CA GLU A 25 18.62 -12.55 -1.70
C GLU A 25 17.14 -12.18 -1.90
N PHE A 26 16.25 -12.78 -1.12
CA PHE A 26 14.81 -12.80 -1.37
C PHE A 26 14.18 -11.43 -1.63
N SER A 27 14.53 -10.41 -0.86
CA SER A 27 13.94 -9.06 -1.00
C SER A 27 14.27 -8.44 -2.37
N GLU A 28 15.52 -8.56 -2.82
CA GLU A 28 15.96 -8.02 -4.11
C GLU A 28 15.38 -8.85 -5.27
N TRP A 29 15.44 -10.18 -5.15
CA TRP A 29 14.85 -11.10 -6.11
C TRP A 29 13.35 -10.85 -6.30
N PHE A 30 12.58 -10.72 -5.21
CA PHE A 30 11.15 -10.45 -5.25
C PHE A 30 10.86 -9.09 -5.91
N THR A 31 11.59 -8.05 -5.52
CA THR A 31 11.44 -6.71 -6.11
C THR A 31 11.70 -6.73 -7.61
N GLN A 32 12.76 -7.41 -8.04
CA GLN A 32 13.07 -7.53 -9.47
C GLN A 32 11.99 -8.29 -10.23
N ILE A 33 11.42 -9.34 -9.67
CA ILE A 33 10.30 -10.07 -10.29
C ILE A 33 9.09 -9.16 -10.43
N MET A 34 8.69 -8.47 -9.37
CA MET A 34 7.51 -7.60 -9.39
C MET A 34 7.62 -6.51 -10.47
N LEU A 35 8.77 -5.87 -10.58
CA LEU A 35 9.00 -4.82 -11.57
C LEU A 35 9.12 -5.36 -13.00
N LYS A 36 9.85 -6.48 -13.19
CA LYS A 36 10.08 -7.04 -14.54
C LYS A 36 8.88 -7.79 -15.12
N ALA A 37 8.06 -8.38 -14.26
CA ALA A 37 6.79 -8.97 -14.67
C ALA A 37 5.66 -7.96 -14.83
N ASP A 38 5.96 -6.66 -14.71
CA ASP A 38 4.99 -5.56 -14.84
C ASP A 38 3.81 -5.70 -13.87
N LEU A 39 4.10 -6.16 -12.64
CA LEU A 39 3.09 -6.37 -11.60
C LEU A 39 2.89 -5.15 -10.71
N ALA A 40 3.97 -4.43 -10.41
CA ALA A 40 3.94 -3.24 -9.58
C ALA A 40 4.94 -2.20 -10.08
N ASP A 41 4.75 -0.96 -9.63
CA ASP A 41 5.66 0.15 -9.89
C ASP A 41 5.70 1.08 -8.67
N TYR A 42 6.72 1.91 -8.57
CA TYR A 42 6.84 2.91 -7.52
C TYR A 42 6.01 4.14 -7.86
N SER A 43 5.31 4.68 -6.85
CA SER A 43 4.68 5.99 -6.97
C SER A 43 5.65 7.11 -6.60
N SER A 44 5.23 8.36 -6.80
CA SER A 44 5.97 9.54 -6.34
C SER A 44 5.96 9.70 -4.81
N VAL A 45 5.08 8.99 -4.12
CA VAL A 45 4.96 9.01 -2.66
C VAL A 45 5.71 7.83 -2.07
N SER A 46 6.67 8.09 -1.19
CA SER A 46 7.44 7.04 -0.53
C SER A 46 6.52 6.08 0.23
N GLY A 47 6.79 4.79 0.10
CA GLY A 47 5.98 3.73 0.73
C GLY A 47 4.67 3.40 0.01
N CYS A 48 4.29 4.16 -1.03
CA CYS A 48 3.12 3.87 -1.85
C CYS A 48 3.53 3.26 -3.19
N ILE A 49 2.94 2.14 -3.53
CA ILE A 49 3.19 1.43 -4.80
C ILE A 49 1.94 1.44 -5.68
N VAL A 50 2.16 1.32 -6.97
CA VAL A 50 1.10 1.15 -7.98
C VAL A 50 0.99 -0.33 -8.31
N PHE A 51 -0.14 -0.96 -8.05
CA PHE A 51 -0.44 -2.29 -8.58
C PHE A 51 -0.87 -2.17 -10.03
N ARG A 52 -0.15 -2.83 -10.92
CA ARG A 52 -0.45 -2.81 -12.34
C ARG A 52 -1.56 -3.84 -12.69
N PRO A 53 -2.18 -3.73 -13.88
CA PRO A 53 -3.38 -4.51 -14.20
C PRO A 53 -3.27 -6.01 -13.95
N THR A 54 -2.13 -6.63 -14.27
CA THR A 54 -1.93 -8.07 -14.07
C THR A 54 -1.95 -8.45 -12.59
N ALA A 55 -1.25 -7.70 -11.73
CA ALA A 55 -1.26 -7.94 -10.29
C ALA A 55 -2.64 -7.64 -9.69
N TYR A 56 -3.31 -6.59 -10.18
CA TYR A 56 -4.63 -6.24 -9.69
C TYR A 56 -5.67 -7.30 -10.05
N ALA A 57 -5.60 -7.90 -11.26
CA ALA A 57 -6.47 -9.02 -11.64
C ALA A 57 -6.30 -10.25 -10.74
N ILE A 58 -5.08 -10.53 -10.29
CA ILE A 58 -4.82 -11.60 -9.30
C ILE A 58 -5.51 -11.25 -7.97
N TRP A 59 -5.37 -10.02 -7.51
CA TRP A 59 -6.04 -9.54 -6.30
C TRP A 59 -7.57 -9.61 -6.39
N GLU A 60 -8.15 -9.20 -7.51
CA GLU A 60 -9.61 -9.30 -7.75
C GLU A 60 -10.08 -10.75 -7.62
N LYS A 61 -9.32 -11.68 -8.17
CA LYS A 61 -9.67 -13.11 -8.08
C LYS A 61 -9.61 -13.65 -6.67
N ILE A 62 -8.58 -13.29 -5.91
CA ILE A 62 -8.45 -13.66 -4.49
C ILE A 62 -9.63 -13.09 -3.70
N LYS A 63 -9.94 -11.82 -3.90
CA LYS A 63 -11.06 -11.13 -3.22
C LYS A 63 -12.40 -11.79 -3.55
N GLU A 64 -12.67 -12.07 -4.81
CA GLU A 64 -13.90 -12.72 -5.27
C GLU A 64 -14.10 -14.09 -4.61
N GLU A 65 -13.08 -14.94 -4.62
CA GLU A 65 -13.16 -16.28 -4.06
C GLU A 65 -13.29 -16.26 -2.53
N THR A 66 -12.64 -15.33 -1.88
CA THR A 66 -12.73 -15.15 -0.41
C THR A 66 -14.12 -14.64 -0.02
N ASP A 67 -14.64 -13.63 -0.72
CA ASP A 67 -15.97 -13.06 -0.47
C ASP A 67 -17.09 -14.10 -0.66
N LYS A 68 -17.01 -14.96 -1.69
CA LYS A 68 -17.94 -16.08 -1.88
C LYS A 68 -17.99 -17.02 -0.68
N ARG A 69 -16.83 -17.30 -0.06
CA ARG A 69 -16.74 -18.16 1.13
C ARG A 69 -17.36 -17.47 2.34
N PHE A 70 -17.09 -16.21 2.57
CA PHE A 70 -17.68 -15.46 3.66
C PHE A 70 -19.22 -15.36 3.52
N LYS A 71 -19.72 -15.11 2.33
CA LYS A 71 -21.17 -15.08 2.08
C LYS A 71 -21.87 -16.41 2.32
N LYS A 72 -21.22 -17.54 2.03
CA LYS A 72 -21.74 -18.87 2.39
C LYS A 72 -21.88 -19.07 3.89
N LEU A 73 -21.07 -18.36 4.69
CA LEU A 73 -21.13 -18.36 6.16
C LEU A 73 -22.14 -17.34 6.71
N GLY A 74 -22.90 -16.64 5.84
CA GLY A 74 -23.86 -15.62 6.22
C GLY A 74 -23.26 -14.26 6.56
N ILE A 75 -21.96 -14.05 6.34
CA ILE A 75 -21.27 -12.77 6.59
C ILE A 75 -21.70 -11.76 5.54
N LYS A 76 -22.05 -10.56 5.98
CA LYS A 76 -22.43 -9.44 5.13
C LYS A 76 -21.32 -8.41 5.08
N ASN A 77 -21.08 -7.85 3.88
CA ASN A 77 -20.09 -6.82 3.70
C ASN A 77 -20.58 -5.50 4.30
N ALA A 78 -19.67 -4.77 4.95
CA ALA A 78 -19.86 -3.40 5.39
C ALA A 78 -18.69 -2.54 4.91
N TYR A 79 -18.90 -1.23 4.82
CA TYR A 79 -17.87 -0.29 4.45
C TYR A 79 -17.83 0.84 5.48
N PHE A 80 -16.64 1.08 6.04
CA PHE A 80 -16.41 2.08 7.06
C PHE A 80 -15.73 3.33 6.48
N PRO A 81 -15.92 4.51 7.11
CA PRO A 81 -15.25 5.74 6.69
C PRO A 81 -13.74 5.60 6.64
N LEU A 82 -13.10 6.35 5.74
CA LEU A 82 -11.64 6.39 5.63
C LEU A 82 -11.00 7.13 6.82
N PHE A 83 -11.68 8.16 7.33
CA PHE A 83 -11.14 9.04 8.36
C PHE A 83 -11.66 8.66 9.74
N ILE A 84 -10.76 8.68 10.71
CA ILE A 84 -11.06 8.46 12.13
C ILE A 84 -10.74 9.74 12.88
N PRO A 85 -11.67 10.30 13.69
CA PRO A 85 -11.37 11.43 14.56
C PRO A 85 -10.28 11.07 15.57
N GLU A 86 -9.38 12.01 15.85
CA GLU A 86 -8.28 11.82 16.81
C GLU A 86 -8.75 11.29 18.16
N LYS A 87 -9.86 11.82 18.67
CA LYS A 87 -10.46 11.39 19.95
C LYS A 87 -10.85 9.91 19.96
N THR A 88 -11.34 9.39 18.83
CA THR A 88 -11.72 7.99 18.72
C THR A 88 -10.49 7.11 18.76
N LEU A 89 -9.44 7.49 18.03
CA LEU A 89 -8.18 6.74 18.00
C LEU A 89 -7.44 6.79 19.35
N ALA A 90 -7.50 7.91 20.07
CA ALA A 90 -6.90 8.05 21.39
C ALA A 90 -7.55 7.13 22.45
N LYS A 91 -8.86 6.89 22.37
CA LYS A 91 -9.55 5.95 23.26
C LYS A 91 -9.05 4.51 23.09
N GLU A 92 -8.75 4.10 21.86
CA GLU A 92 -8.17 2.77 21.61
C GLU A 92 -6.77 2.64 22.20
N ALA A 93 -5.95 3.70 22.13
CA ALA A 93 -4.62 3.72 22.70
C ALA A 93 -4.63 3.51 24.24
N GLU A 94 -5.71 3.89 24.94
CA GLU A 94 -5.90 3.64 26.37
C GLU A 94 -6.19 2.17 26.68
N HIS A 95 -6.75 1.43 25.72
CA HIS A 95 -7.13 0.01 25.89
C HIS A 95 -6.06 -0.98 25.46
N VAL A 96 -5.09 -0.55 24.64
CA VAL A 96 -4.05 -1.43 24.10
C VAL A 96 -2.68 -0.90 24.55
N GLU A 97 -2.09 -1.56 25.53
CA GLU A 97 -0.76 -1.23 26.05
C GLU A 97 0.28 -1.27 24.91
N GLY A 98 0.98 -0.15 24.69
CA GLY A 98 1.97 -0.02 23.63
C GLY A 98 1.43 0.39 22.24
N PHE A 99 0.13 0.69 22.12
CA PHE A 99 -0.45 1.17 20.87
C PHE A 99 -0.15 2.66 20.65
N ALA A 100 0.91 2.93 19.89
CA ALA A 100 1.20 4.26 19.36
C ALA A 100 1.07 4.23 17.83
N PRO A 101 -0.12 4.48 17.28
CA PRO A 101 -0.31 4.36 15.85
C PRO A 101 0.44 5.46 15.10
N GLU A 102 1.40 5.06 14.29
CA GLU A 102 1.98 5.93 13.27
C GLU A 102 0.99 6.04 12.10
N VAL A 103 0.26 7.15 12.05
CA VAL A 103 -0.78 7.38 11.05
C VAL A 103 -0.55 8.68 10.30
N ALA A 104 -1.05 8.75 9.07
CA ALA A 104 -1.12 10.01 8.35
C ALA A 104 -2.29 10.86 8.90
N TRP A 105 -2.00 12.10 9.25
CA TRP A 105 -2.97 13.04 9.80
C TRP A 105 -3.45 14.01 8.73
N VAL A 106 -4.76 14.19 8.64
CA VAL A 106 -5.40 15.27 7.89
C VAL A 106 -5.73 16.39 8.88
N THR A 107 -5.11 17.54 8.68
CA THR A 107 -5.20 18.70 9.56
C THR A 107 -5.92 19.88 8.92
N GLU A 108 -6.08 19.87 7.60
CA GLU A 108 -6.66 20.95 6.82
C GLU A 108 -7.57 20.40 5.72
N ALA A 109 -8.61 21.17 5.38
CA ALA A 109 -9.45 20.98 4.22
C ALA A 109 -9.34 22.24 3.33
N GLY A 110 -8.65 22.12 2.20
CA GLY A 110 -8.21 23.29 1.43
C GLY A 110 -7.26 24.16 2.25
N SER A 111 -7.60 25.42 2.49
CA SER A 111 -6.84 26.35 3.32
C SER A 111 -7.38 26.49 4.76
N THR A 112 -8.41 25.73 5.11
CA THR A 112 -9.07 25.82 6.42
C THR A 112 -8.59 24.73 7.34
N LYS A 113 -8.08 25.08 8.51
CA LYS A 113 -7.74 24.11 9.56
C LYS A 113 -8.98 23.41 10.07
N LEU A 114 -8.87 22.11 10.28
CA LEU A 114 -9.91 21.33 10.93
C LEU A 114 -9.93 21.62 12.44
N ASN A 115 -11.12 21.60 13.03
CA ASN A 115 -11.28 21.74 14.48
C ASN A 115 -10.71 20.53 15.25
N GLU A 116 -10.64 19.36 14.59
CA GLU A 116 -10.09 18.13 15.12
C GLU A 116 -9.30 17.44 14.00
N ARG A 117 -8.14 16.90 14.32
CA ARG A 117 -7.35 16.12 13.36
C ARG A 117 -8.06 14.81 13.03
N LEU A 118 -7.94 14.40 11.77
CA LEU A 118 -8.46 13.14 11.29
C LEU A 118 -7.31 12.22 10.90
N ALA A 119 -7.29 11.01 11.43
CA ALA A 119 -6.35 9.97 11.01
C ALA A 119 -6.86 9.27 9.75
N ILE A 120 -5.98 8.99 8.81
CA ILE A 120 -6.28 7.95 7.81
C ILE A 120 -6.26 6.62 8.54
N ARG A 121 -7.35 5.88 8.47
CA ARG A 121 -7.53 4.66 9.27
C ARG A 121 -6.40 3.65 9.05
N PRO A 122 -5.69 3.22 10.09
CA PRO A 122 -4.76 2.11 10.02
C PRO A 122 -5.50 0.77 10.05
N THR A 123 -6.64 0.73 10.69
CA THR A 123 -7.53 -0.43 10.86
C THR A 123 -8.98 0.02 10.96
N SER A 124 -9.94 -0.90 10.78
CA SER A 124 -11.38 -0.58 10.83
C SER A 124 -12.01 -0.88 12.19
N GLU A 125 -11.37 -1.64 13.06
CA GLU A 125 -11.90 -2.03 14.37
C GLU A 125 -12.22 -0.83 15.25
N THR A 126 -11.41 0.22 15.19
CA THR A 126 -11.61 1.47 15.94
C THR A 126 -12.94 2.18 15.64
N ILE A 127 -13.63 1.82 14.55
CA ILE A 127 -14.86 2.46 14.10
C ILE A 127 -16.09 1.57 14.41
N MET A 128 -15.87 0.32 14.77
CA MET A 128 -16.93 -0.62 15.14
C MET A 128 -17.30 -0.49 16.61
#